data_a2106736f7a6132cc90214a8f64c97cb
#
_entry.id   a2106736f7a6132cc90214a8f64c97cb
#
_cell.length_a   1.000
_cell.length_b   1.000
_cell.length_c   1.000
_cell.angle_alpha   90.00
_cell.angle_beta   90.00
_cell.angle_gamma   90.00
#
_symmetry.space_group_name_H-M   'P 1'
#
loop_
_entity.id
_entity.type
_entity.pdbx_description
1 polymer ?
#
loop_
_entity_poly.entity_id
_entity_poly.type
_entity_poly.pdbx_seq_one_letter_code
_entity_poly.pdbx_strand_id
1 'polypeptide(L)'
;DSIHFYGEPDRSLRVEGRISSKIIQLIKDTNPRTIFFPTPMEYHPDHRATAELVWQSIQRSENFKGEAYSYEISTLAPINLLIDTSKVAQQKYDAVKIYASQLTQAKYLALVQAIDTARTFSLPMETVAAEGFFKYANKEQIERFGVSASFTDVKNEKTMRVDCKSKQLALYLHTH
;
A
#
# COMPACT_ATOMS: atom_id res chain seq x y z
N ASP A 1 8.11 -16.96 11.48
CA ASP A 1 7.05 -16.05 11.05
C ASP A 1 6.05 -15.88 12.18
N SER A 2 5.57 -14.66 12.41
CA SER A 2 4.60 -14.33 13.44
C SER A 2 3.41 -13.57 12.85
N ILE A 3 2.23 -13.75 13.45
CA ILE A 3 1.00 -13.03 13.10
C ILE A 3 0.54 -12.27 14.33
N HIS A 4 0.20 -11.00 14.17
CA HIS A 4 -0.30 -10.13 15.23
C HIS A 4 -1.72 -9.68 14.93
N PHE A 5 -2.68 -10.06 15.79
CA PHE A 5 -4.07 -9.62 15.70
C PHE A 5 -4.33 -8.49 16.70
N TYR A 6 -4.83 -7.37 16.23
CA TYR A 6 -5.10 -6.21 17.08
C TYR A 6 -6.56 -6.11 17.53
N GLY A 7 -7.47 -6.90 16.92
CA GLY A 7 -8.85 -7.06 17.37
C GLY A 7 -9.73 -5.83 17.18
N GLU A 8 -9.44 -5.00 16.18
CA GLU A 8 -10.31 -3.87 15.86
C GLU A 8 -11.54 -4.35 15.07
N PRO A 9 -12.73 -3.82 15.35
CA PRO A 9 -13.93 -4.13 14.59
C PRO A 9 -13.81 -3.68 13.12
N ASP A 10 -14.49 -4.37 12.23
CA ASP A 10 -14.54 -4.01 10.81
C ASP A 10 -15.03 -2.56 10.61
N ARG A 11 -14.43 -1.85 9.67
CA ARG A 11 -14.68 -0.44 9.32
C ARG A 11 -14.48 0.56 10.45
N SER A 12 -13.74 0.21 11.50
CA SER A 12 -13.56 1.06 12.67
C SER A 12 -12.09 1.36 13.01
N LEU A 13 -11.16 0.92 12.18
CA LEU A 13 -9.75 1.17 12.41
C LEU A 13 -9.46 2.68 12.41
N ARG A 14 -8.89 3.15 13.54
CA ARG A 14 -8.52 4.56 13.70
C ARG A 14 -7.02 4.75 13.61
N VAL A 15 -6.62 5.88 13.05
CA VAL A 15 -5.21 6.20 12.80
C VAL A 15 -4.46 6.58 14.09
N GLU A 16 -5.16 6.83 15.18
CA GLU A 16 -4.56 7.29 16.43
C GLU A 16 -4.52 6.20 17.51
N GLY A 17 -3.57 6.33 18.46
CA GLY A 17 -3.57 5.62 19.73
C GLY A 17 -2.78 4.32 19.74
N ARG A 18 -3.39 3.29 20.34
CA ARG A 18 -2.77 2.03 20.74
C ARG A 18 -2.10 1.26 19.59
N ILE A 19 -2.70 1.24 18.40
CA ILE A 19 -2.17 0.46 17.27
C ILE A 19 -0.91 1.10 16.71
N SER A 20 -0.88 2.43 16.56
CA SER A 20 0.32 3.13 16.10
C SER A 20 1.52 2.83 16.99
N SER A 21 1.33 2.87 18.32
CA SER A 21 2.41 2.54 19.27
C SER A 21 2.89 1.10 19.14
N LYS A 22 1.96 0.14 18.89
CA LYS A 22 2.31 -1.27 18.67
C LYS A 22 3.09 -1.47 17.37
N ILE A 23 2.71 -0.78 16.29
CA ILE A 23 3.43 -0.85 15.01
C ILE A 23 4.84 -0.26 15.15
N ILE A 24 4.98 0.89 15.82
CA ILE A 24 6.29 1.50 16.10
C ILE A 24 7.17 0.54 16.90
N GLN A 25 6.61 -0.08 17.94
CA GLN A 25 7.34 -1.05 18.75
C GLN A 25 7.76 -2.27 17.92
N LEU A 26 6.84 -2.80 17.07
CA LEU A 26 7.14 -3.93 16.20
C LEU A 26 8.25 -3.59 15.20
N ILE A 27 8.23 -2.40 14.60
CA ILE A 27 9.30 -1.92 13.71
C ILE A 27 10.64 -1.88 14.46
N LYS A 28 10.62 -1.37 15.68
CA LYS A 28 11.83 -1.29 16.53
C LYS A 28 12.39 -2.68 16.87
N ASP A 29 11.52 -3.61 17.26
CA ASP A 29 11.92 -4.93 17.73
C ASP A 29 12.41 -5.84 16.59
N THR A 30 11.80 -5.71 15.41
CA THR A 30 12.12 -6.59 14.27
C THR A 30 13.11 -5.97 13.28
N ASN A 31 13.29 -4.66 13.32
CA ASN A 31 14.12 -3.88 12.38
C ASN A 31 13.96 -4.39 10.93
N PRO A 32 12.73 -4.34 10.36
CA PRO A 32 12.45 -4.95 9.09
C PRO A 32 13.20 -4.25 7.95
N ARG A 33 13.65 -5.03 6.96
CA ARG A 33 14.26 -4.47 5.74
C ARG A 33 13.21 -3.85 4.83
N THR A 34 11.99 -4.38 4.87
CA THR A 34 10.90 -3.95 3.98
C THR A 34 9.58 -4.00 4.73
N ILE A 35 8.77 -2.97 4.52
CA ILE A 35 7.39 -2.91 5.03
C ILE A 35 6.45 -2.74 3.84
N PHE A 36 5.44 -3.62 3.77
CA PHE A 36 4.35 -3.55 2.81
C PHE A 36 3.05 -3.16 3.51
N PHE A 37 2.25 -2.32 2.86
CA PHE A 37 0.94 -1.92 3.35
C PHE A 37 0.00 -1.60 2.16
N PRO A 38 -1.34 -1.65 2.36
CA PRO A 38 -2.28 -1.31 1.31
C PRO A 38 -2.07 0.09 0.75
N THR A 39 -2.39 0.31 -0.52
CA THR A 39 -2.40 1.68 -1.06
C THR A 39 -3.41 2.55 -0.30
N PRO A 40 -3.10 3.84 -0.03
CA PRO A 40 -4.04 4.76 0.59
C PRO A 40 -5.27 5.07 -0.29
N MET A 41 -5.25 4.63 -1.55
CA MET A 41 -6.34 4.80 -2.52
C MET A 41 -7.40 3.69 -2.43
N GLU A 42 -7.25 2.73 -1.52
CA GLU A 42 -8.16 1.61 -1.38
C GLU A 42 -9.61 2.01 -1.07
N TYR A 43 -10.54 1.20 -1.55
CA TYR A 43 -11.98 1.40 -1.34
C TYR A 43 -12.36 1.20 0.13
N HIS A 44 -11.76 0.20 0.79
CA HIS A 44 -12.09 -0.14 2.17
C HIS A 44 -11.48 0.88 3.15
N PRO A 45 -12.27 1.44 4.09
CA PRO A 45 -11.78 2.46 5.02
C PRO A 45 -10.63 1.94 5.90
N ASP A 46 -10.65 0.68 6.31
CA ASP A 46 -9.58 0.11 7.15
C ASP A 46 -8.28 -0.10 6.36
N HIS A 47 -8.35 -0.36 5.04
CA HIS A 47 -7.15 -0.39 4.21
C HIS A 47 -6.49 0.99 4.13
N ARG A 48 -7.29 2.05 3.95
CA ARG A 48 -6.78 3.43 3.97
C ARG A 48 -6.21 3.81 5.33
N ALA A 49 -6.94 3.47 6.41
CA ALA A 49 -6.48 3.71 7.77
C ALA A 49 -5.19 2.93 8.08
N THR A 50 -5.07 1.68 7.59
CA THR A 50 -3.83 0.88 7.70
C THR A 50 -2.67 1.57 6.99
N ALA A 51 -2.88 2.04 5.77
CA ALA A 51 -1.85 2.77 5.02
C ALA A 51 -1.34 3.98 5.80
N GLU A 52 -2.24 4.78 6.34
CA GLU A 52 -1.91 5.97 7.13
C GLU A 52 -1.20 5.61 8.44
N LEU A 53 -1.72 4.61 9.18
CA LEU A 53 -1.11 4.11 10.42
C LEU A 53 0.33 3.65 10.21
N VAL A 54 0.54 2.81 9.19
CA VAL A 54 1.87 2.27 8.90
C VAL A 54 2.81 3.39 8.46
N TRP A 55 2.35 4.26 7.57
CA TRP A 55 3.14 5.40 7.11
C TRP A 55 3.58 6.32 8.26
N GLN A 56 2.64 6.74 9.12
CA GLN A 56 2.94 7.55 10.29
C GLN A 56 3.87 6.84 11.27
N SER A 57 3.71 5.53 11.44
CA SER A 57 4.58 4.73 12.30
C SER A 57 6.00 4.68 11.78
N ILE A 58 6.18 4.51 10.46
CA ILE A 58 7.48 4.57 9.79
C ILE A 58 8.14 5.94 10.02
N GLN A 59 7.38 7.04 9.83
CA GLN A 59 7.91 8.41 10.01
C GLN A 59 8.35 8.68 11.45
N ARG A 60 7.68 8.08 12.43
CA ARG A 60 8.02 8.20 13.85
C ARG A 60 9.11 7.23 14.31
N SER A 61 9.47 6.25 13.49
CA SER A 61 10.52 5.26 13.78
C SER A 61 11.88 5.79 13.31
N GLU A 62 12.59 6.50 14.20
CA GLU A 62 13.85 7.19 13.87
C GLU A 62 14.92 6.25 13.29
N ASN A 63 14.95 5.00 13.74
CA ASN A 63 15.94 4.00 13.34
C ASN A 63 15.53 3.16 12.13
N PHE A 64 14.32 3.33 11.59
CA PHE A 64 13.91 2.59 10.40
C PHE A 64 14.66 3.09 9.17
N LYS A 65 15.46 2.22 8.58
CA LYS A 65 16.25 2.46 7.37
C LYS A 65 15.83 1.55 6.21
N GLY A 66 14.76 0.79 6.40
CA GLY A 66 14.22 -0.12 5.41
C GLY A 66 13.47 0.60 4.29
N GLU A 67 12.91 -0.20 3.41
CA GLU A 67 12.09 0.25 2.28
C GLU A 67 10.60 0.09 2.61
N ALA A 68 9.78 1.02 2.13
CA ALA A 68 8.33 1.02 2.31
C ALA A 68 7.64 0.95 0.96
N TYR A 69 6.65 0.05 0.84
CA TYR A 69 5.90 -0.16 -0.38
C TYR A 69 4.41 -0.22 -0.10
N SER A 70 3.61 0.50 -0.87
CA SER A 70 2.18 0.22 -0.91
C SER A 70 1.82 -0.67 -2.09
N TYR A 71 0.83 -1.54 -1.87
CA TYR A 71 0.32 -2.48 -2.86
C TYR A 71 -1.17 -2.29 -3.10
N GLU A 72 -1.64 -2.77 -4.24
CA GLU A 72 -3.03 -2.71 -4.67
C GLU A 72 -3.81 -3.93 -4.19
N ILE A 73 -5.06 -3.73 -3.74
CA ILE A 73 -5.99 -4.80 -3.39
C ILE A 73 -7.21 -4.76 -4.31
N SER A 74 -7.95 -3.65 -4.28
CA SER A 74 -9.21 -3.51 -5.02
C SER A 74 -9.24 -2.32 -5.98
N THR A 75 -8.20 -1.52 -6.00
CA THR A 75 -8.13 -0.28 -6.76
C THR A 75 -6.78 -0.15 -7.47
N LEU A 76 -6.82 0.17 -8.77
CA LEU A 76 -5.62 0.59 -9.49
C LEU A 76 -5.16 1.95 -8.94
N ALA A 77 -3.92 2.02 -8.49
CA ALA A 77 -3.32 3.19 -7.89
C ALA A 77 -2.09 3.67 -8.69
N PRO A 78 -1.57 4.86 -8.43
CA PRO A 78 -0.25 5.24 -8.91
C PRO A 78 0.81 4.26 -8.43
N ILE A 79 1.67 3.83 -9.35
CA ILE A 79 2.77 2.91 -9.08
C ILE A 79 4.07 3.46 -9.67
N ASN A 80 5.20 3.05 -9.10
CA ASN A 80 6.53 3.34 -9.63
C ASN A 80 7.43 2.10 -9.70
N LEU A 81 6.86 0.92 -9.39
CA LEU A 81 7.50 -0.37 -9.47
C LEU A 81 6.50 -1.40 -9.99
N LEU A 82 6.93 -2.20 -10.96
CA LEU A 82 6.22 -3.38 -11.45
C LEU A 82 7.06 -4.62 -11.16
N ILE A 83 6.39 -5.68 -10.72
CA ILE A 83 7.02 -6.98 -10.50
C ILE A 83 6.30 -8.01 -11.36
N ASP A 84 7.04 -8.68 -12.24
CA ASP A 84 6.55 -9.80 -13.01
C ASP A 84 6.23 -10.98 -12.07
N THR A 85 4.95 -11.30 -11.96
CA THR A 85 4.44 -12.40 -11.13
C THR A 85 3.97 -13.60 -11.96
N SER A 86 4.26 -13.64 -13.25
CA SER A 86 3.79 -14.68 -14.17
C SER A 86 4.02 -16.10 -13.63
N LYS A 87 5.18 -16.35 -13.03
CA LYS A 87 5.54 -17.68 -12.50
C LYS A 87 4.74 -18.12 -11.27
N VAL A 88 4.16 -17.19 -10.55
CA VAL A 88 3.41 -17.44 -9.30
C VAL A 88 1.95 -17.01 -9.37
N ALA A 89 1.50 -16.51 -10.52
CA ALA A 89 0.14 -16.02 -10.72
C ALA A 89 -0.92 -17.05 -10.31
N GLN A 90 -0.75 -18.32 -10.71
CA GLN A 90 -1.70 -19.37 -10.36
C GLN A 90 -1.76 -19.61 -8.85
N GLN A 91 -0.63 -19.60 -8.15
CA GLN A 91 -0.59 -19.73 -6.69
C GLN A 91 -1.31 -18.58 -6.00
N LYS A 92 -1.13 -17.35 -6.50
CA LYS A 92 -1.86 -16.17 -6.02
C LYS A 92 -3.37 -16.33 -6.20
N TYR A 93 -3.81 -16.76 -7.38
CA TYR A 93 -5.24 -16.94 -7.66
C TYR A 93 -5.84 -18.06 -6.82
N ASP A 94 -5.12 -19.12 -6.56
CA ASP A 94 -5.57 -20.21 -5.68
C ASP A 94 -5.63 -19.73 -4.21
N ALA A 95 -4.70 -18.88 -3.78
CA ALA A 95 -4.76 -18.24 -2.46
C ALA A 95 -6.00 -17.33 -2.32
N VAL A 96 -6.34 -16.56 -3.37
CA VAL A 96 -7.56 -15.73 -3.37
C VAL A 96 -8.82 -16.57 -3.22
N LYS A 97 -8.88 -17.76 -3.82
CA LYS A 97 -10.04 -18.68 -3.72
C LYS A 97 -10.30 -19.17 -2.30
N ILE A 98 -9.30 -19.16 -1.41
CA ILE A 98 -9.47 -19.57 0.00
C ILE A 98 -10.37 -18.58 0.75
N TYR A 99 -10.45 -17.32 0.33
CA TYR A 99 -11.29 -16.30 0.95
C TYR A 99 -12.76 -16.40 0.53
N ALA A 100 -13.39 -17.54 0.81
CA ALA A 100 -14.76 -17.86 0.38
C ALA A 100 -15.79 -16.77 0.74
N SER A 101 -15.72 -16.20 1.96
CA SER A 101 -16.60 -15.13 2.41
C SER A 101 -16.50 -13.86 1.53
N GLN A 102 -15.32 -13.52 1.04
CA GLN A 102 -15.11 -12.38 0.18
C GLN A 102 -15.62 -12.64 -1.25
N LEU A 103 -15.43 -13.87 -1.73
CA LEU A 103 -15.86 -14.27 -3.07
C LEU A 103 -17.39 -14.31 -3.23
N THR A 104 -18.14 -14.47 -2.12
CA THR A 104 -19.61 -14.37 -2.14
C THR A 104 -20.11 -12.93 -2.21
N GLN A 105 -19.28 -11.95 -1.81
CA GLN A 105 -19.67 -10.54 -1.76
C GLN A 105 -19.25 -9.78 -3.03
N ALA A 106 -18.14 -10.18 -3.66
CA ALA A 106 -17.61 -9.50 -4.83
C ALA A 106 -16.83 -10.46 -5.74
N LYS A 107 -16.65 -10.06 -6.99
CA LYS A 107 -15.89 -10.82 -8.00
C LYS A 107 -14.36 -10.65 -7.81
N TYR A 108 -13.88 -10.88 -6.58
CA TYR A 108 -12.47 -10.60 -6.22
C TYR A 108 -11.47 -11.33 -7.10
N LEU A 109 -11.69 -12.61 -7.44
CA LEU A 109 -10.78 -13.34 -8.30
C LEU A 109 -10.66 -12.69 -9.68
N ALA A 110 -11.80 -12.33 -10.29
CA ALA A 110 -11.80 -11.65 -11.58
C ALA A 110 -11.14 -10.27 -11.51
N LEU A 111 -11.35 -9.53 -10.43
CA LEU A 111 -10.71 -8.25 -10.19
C LEU A 111 -9.18 -8.38 -10.10
N VAL A 112 -8.69 -9.31 -9.29
CA VAL A 112 -7.25 -9.55 -9.14
C VAL A 112 -6.61 -9.93 -10.48
N GLN A 113 -7.24 -10.84 -11.24
CA GLN A 113 -6.75 -11.23 -12.56
C GLN A 113 -6.75 -10.05 -13.55
N ALA A 114 -7.78 -9.19 -13.51
CA ALA A 114 -7.86 -8.01 -14.36
C ALA A 114 -6.77 -6.97 -14.03
N ILE A 115 -6.51 -6.72 -12.74
CA ILE A 115 -5.45 -5.83 -12.29
C ILE A 115 -4.09 -6.37 -12.72
N ASP A 116 -3.81 -7.65 -12.44
CA ASP A 116 -2.55 -8.29 -12.81
C ASP A 116 -2.29 -8.21 -14.32
N THR A 117 -3.33 -8.45 -15.13
CA THR A 117 -3.25 -8.31 -16.59
C THR A 117 -3.03 -6.86 -17.01
N ALA A 118 -3.76 -5.91 -16.44
CA ALA A 118 -3.62 -4.49 -16.77
C ALA A 118 -2.19 -3.98 -16.50
N ARG A 119 -1.52 -4.52 -15.50
CA ARG A 119 -0.15 -4.14 -15.13
C ARG A 119 0.91 -4.70 -16.09
N THR A 120 0.58 -5.63 -16.97
CA THR A 120 1.53 -6.13 -17.98
C THR A 120 1.68 -5.23 -19.20
N PHE A 121 0.81 -4.23 -19.40
CA PHE A 121 0.73 -3.43 -20.62
C PHE A 121 2.07 -2.86 -21.12
N SER A 122 2.95 -2.46 -20.20
CA SER A 122 4.27 -1.89 -20.52
C SER A 122 5.42 -2.90 -20.39
N LEU A 123 5.13 -4.17 -20.12
CA LEU A 123 6.10 -5.23 -19.93
C LEU A 123 6.25 -6.08 -21.20
N PRO A 124 7.28 -6.94 -21.30
CA PRO A 124 7.45 -7.87 -22.41
C PRO A 124 6.22 -8.76 -22.63
N MET A 125 5.98 -9.15 -23.90
CA MET A 125 4.77 -9.89 -24.30
C MET A 125 4.60 -11.24 -23.60
N GLU A 126 5.67 -11.85 -23.13
CA GLU A 126 5.69 -13.09 -22.36
C GLU A 126 5.23 -12.93 -20.92
N THR A 127 5.16 -11.69 -20.39
CA THR A 127 4.66 -11.42 -19.05
C THR A 127 3.13 -11.51 -19.04
N VAL A 128 2.58 -12.47 -18.32
CA VAL A 128 1.13 -12.73 -18.27
C VAL A 128 0.45 -12.18 -17.00
N ALA A 129 1.23 -11.84 -15.99
CA ALA A 129 0.74 -11.23 -14.77
C ALA A 129 1.82 -10.36 -14.12
N ALA A 130 1.43 -9.21 -13.60
CA ALA A 130 2.33 -8.33 -12.86
C ALA A 130 1.60 -7.64 -11.70
N GLU A 131 2.34 -7.35 -10.64
CA GLU A 131 1.86 -6.55 -9.50
C GLU A 131 2.48 -5.17 -9.51
N GLY A 132 1.64 -4.17 -9.20
CA GLY A 132 2.04 -2.79 -9.06
C GLY A 132 2.29 -2.40 -7.61
N PHE A 133 3.40 -1.71 -7.38
CA PHE A 133 3.77 -1.16 -6.08
C PHE A 133 4.14 0.31 -6.21
N PHE A 134 3.88 1.04 -5.15
CA PHE A 134 4.48 2.36 -4.98
C PHE A 134 5.58 2.27 -3.93
N LYS A 135 6.82 2.43 -4.35
CA LYS A 135 7.99 2.53 -3.47
C LYS A 135 8.10 3.94 -2.94
N TYR A 136 8.00 4.10 -1.62
CA TYR A 136 8.17 5.39 -0.97
C TYR A 136 9.66 5.69 -0.79
N ALA A 137 10.02 6.94 -1.07
CA ALA A 137 11.37 7.39 -0.80
C ALA A 137 11.62 7.42 0.72
N ASN A 138 12.77 6.95 1.18
CA ASN A 138 13.18 7.16 2.56
C ASN A 138 13.58 8.64 2.78
N LYS A 139 13.75 9.07 4.05
CA LYS A 139 14.12 10.46 4.38
C LYS A 139 15.34 10.95 3.59
N GLU A 140 16.34 10.11 3.47
CA GLU A 140 17.59 10.40 2.77
C GLU A 140 17.37 10.58 1.25
N GLN A 141 16.49 9.78 0.67
CA GLN A 141 16.08 9.93 -0.74
C GLN A 141 15.19 11.16 -0.96
N ILE A 142 14.31 11.49 0.00
CA ILE A 142 13.51 12.72 -0.03
C ILE A 142 14.40 13.96 -0.04
N GLU A 143 15.39 14.00 0.83
CA GLU A 143 16.37 15.10 0.86
C GLU A 143 17.14 15.21 -0.45
N ARG A 144 17.55 14.06 -1.01
CA ARG A 144 18.34 14.01 -2.25
C ARG A 144 17.53 14.31 -3.51
N PHE A 145 16.29 13.82 -3.61
CA PHE A 145 15.45 13.95 -4.80
C PHE A 145 14.29 14.93 -4.64
N GLY A 146 14.08 15.44 -3.43
CA GLY A 146 13.04 16.44 -3.15
C GLY A 146 11.61 15.96 -3.33
N VAL A 147 11.36 14.67 -3.15
CA VAL A 147 10.02 14.08 -3.18
C VAL A 147 9.57 13.81 -1.75
N SER A 148 8.47 14.39 -1.36
CA SER A 148 7.77 14.07 -0.10
C SER A 148 6.33 13.67 -0.39
N ALA A 149 5.84 12.66 0.29
CA ALA A 149 4.42 12.31 0.32
C ALA A 149 3.85 12.74 1.67
N SER A 150 2.80 13.52 1.66
CA SER A 150 2.07 13.91 2.87
C SER A 150 0.60 13.54 2.73
N PHE A 151 0.02 13.05 3.82
CA PHE A 151 -1.42 12.84 3.94
C PHE A 151 -2.01 14.05 4.65
N THR A 152 -2.89 14.76 3.99
CA THR A 152 -3.66 15.84 4.62
C THR A 152 -5.12 15.42 4.73
N ASP A 153 -5.68 15.54 5.93
CA ASP A 153 -7.11 15.41 6.16
C ASP A 153 -7.71 16.83 6.10
N VAL A 154 -8.41 17.11 5.01
CA VAL A 154 -9.14 18.37 4.87
C VAL A 154 -10.63 18.04 4.91
N LYS A 155 -11.26 18.24 6.05
CA LYS A 155 -12.72 18.10 6.25
C LYS A 155 -13.31 16.75 5.82
N ASN A 156 -12.72 15.65 6.29
CA ASN A 156 -13.12 14.28 5.96
C ASN A 156 -12.83 13.82 4.50
N GLU A 157 -12.21 14.63 3.69
CA GLU A 157 -11.66 14.24 2.40
C GLU A 157 -10.17 13.96 2.57
N LYS A 158 -9.78 12.69 2.47
CA LYS A 158 -8.38 12.30 2.55
C LYS A 158 -7.71 12.58 1.21
N THR A 159 -6.81 13.54 1.21
CA THR A 159 -6.01 13.88 0.03
C THR A 159 -4.57 13.44 0.25
N MET A 160 -4.03 12.64 -0.65
CA MET A 160 -2.61 12.36 -0.70
C MET A 160 -1.94 13.43 -1.57
N ARG A 161 -1.03 14.18 -0.99
CA ARG A 161 -0.20 15.13 -1.74
C ARG A 161 1.20 14.56 -1.91
N VAL A 162 1.62 14.44 -3.15
CA VAL A 162 3.00 14.12 -3.51
C VAL A 162 3.67 15.40 -3.98
N ASP A 163 4.54 15.96 -3.17
CA ASP A 163 5.30 17.15 -3.53
C ASP A 163 6.65 16.76 -4.14
N CYS A 164 6.85 17.12 -5.40
CA CYS A 164 8.14 17.04 -6.06
C CYS A 164 8.79 18.43 -6.09
N LYS A 165 10.03 18.55 -5.65
CA LYS A 165 10.82 19.80 -5.77
C LYS A 165 11.16 20.16 -7.22
N SER A 166 11.10 19.22 -8.16
CA SER A 166 11.13 19.52 -9.58
C SER A 166 9.74 20.01 -10.02
N LYS A 167 9.68 21.17 -10.64
CA LYS A 167 8.47 21.93 -11.01
C LYS A 167 7.45 21.22 -11.93
N GLN A 168 7.42 19.90 -12.03
CA GLN A 168 6.70 19.22 -13.11
C GLN A 168 5.64 18.18 -12.77
N LEU A 169 5.38 17.82 -11.51
CA LEU A 169 4.21 16.95 -11.23
C LEU A 169 3.61 17.22 -9.84
N ALA A 170 2.54 18.00 -9.79
CA ALA A 170 1.59 17.93 -8.69
C ALA A 170 0.41 17.07 -9.16
N LEU A 171 0.29 15.84 -8.67
CA LEU A 171 -0.88 15.03 -8.89
C LEU A 171 -1.87 15.30 -7.75
N TYR A 172 -2.97 15.97 -8.06
CA TYR A 172 -4.10 16.11 -7.15
C TYR A 172 -5.07 14.96 -7.43
N LEU A 173 -5.27 14.09 -6.46
CA LEU A 173 -6.31 13.07 -6.52
C LEU A 173 -7.41 13.48 -5.53
N HIS A 174 -8.53 13.95 -6.06
CA HIS A 174 -9.78 14.07 -5.32
C HIS A 174 -10.47 12.71 -5.31
N THR A 175 -10.73 12.16 -4.12
CA THR A 175 -11.64 11.04 -3.95
C THR A 175 -12.97 11.58 -3.41
N HIS A 176 -14.05 11.43 -4.19
CA HIS A 176 -15.41 11.63 -3.71
C HIS A 176 -15.86 10.52 -2.77
#